data_143709b4f60c6641e48cf2c3cf6212e7
#
_entry.id   143709b4f60c6641e48cf2c3cf6212e7
#
_cell.length_a   1.000
_cell.length_b   1.000
_cell.length_c   1.000
_cell.angle_alpha   90.00
_cell.angle_beta   90.00
_cell.angle_gamma   90.00
#
_symmetry.space_group_name_H-M   'P 1'
#
loop_
_entity.id
_entity.type
_entity.pdbx_description
1 polymer ?
#
loop_
_entity_poly.entity_id
_entity_poly.type
_entity_poly.pdbx_seq_one_letter_code
_entity_poly.pdbx_strand_id
1 'polypeptide(L)'
;MELNYTPEMPDGSINVDKAIKVNEAFQISRQFWAYQVNNGVMHDPESFIRSVNHMSFVWGDKNVNFLRKRYAELQKHSLFQSMDYSEDPAQIAEWAPLLIEGRDPNQLVAATHSVIGTDVNFGEITRQLVQNLTTKDNFDLQLSSEGRGL
;
A
#
# COMPACT_ATOMS: atom_id res chain seq x y z
N MET A 1 1.91 0.69 3.69
CA MET A 1 2.13 2.17 3.75
C MET A 1 3.46 2.43 4.43
N GLU A 2 4.34 3.17 3.80
CA GLU A 2 5.69 3.42 4.30
C GLU A 2 5.68 4.20 5.62
N LEU A 3 6.60 3.88 6.52
CA LEU A 3 6.72 4.54 7.83
C LEU A 3 7.06 6.03 7.71
N ASN A 4 7.79 6.42 6.67
CA ASN A 4 8.15 7.82 6.39
C ASN A 4 6.96 8.72 5.98
N TYR A 5 5.77 8.17 5.76
CA TYR A 5 4.55 8.95 5.52
C TYR A 5 3.91 9.48 6.81
N THR A 6 4.46 9.12 7.96
CA THR A 6 3.96 9.49 9.28
C THR A 6 5.11 9.94 10.19
N PRO A 7 5.79 11.06 9.87
CA PRO A 7 6.91 11.53 10.66
C PRO A 7 6.49 11.94 12.08
N GLU A 8 7.35 11.69 13.06
CA GLU A 8 7.23 12.24 14.40
C GLU A 8 7.69 13.71 14.37
N MET A 9 6.85 14.59 14.86
CA MET A 9 7.08 16.02 14.91
C MET A 9 7.94 16.40 16.14
N PRO A 10 8.53 17.60 16.19
CA PRO A 10 9.36 18.03 17.31
C PRO A 10 8.63 18.02 18.67
N ASP A 11 7.31 18.14 18.68
CA ASP A 11 6.46 18.06 19.88
C ASP A 11 6.11 16.61 20.27
N GLY A 12 6.59 15.63 19.54
CA GLY A 12 6.34 14.19 19.75
C GLY A 12 5.01 13.67 19.19
N SER A 13 4.21 14.51 18.51
CA SER A 13 3.02 14.09 17.77
C SER A 13 3.40 13.37 16.48
N ILE A 14 2.47 12.61 15.92
CA ILE A 14 2.66 11.95 14.62
C ILE A 14 1.82 12.68 13.57
N ASN A 15 2.47 13.18 12.51
CA ASN A 15 1.76 13.74 11.38
C ASN A 15 1.31 12.62 10.44
N VAL A 16 -0.01 12.49 10.22
CA VAL A 16 -0.61 11.45 9.39
C VAL A 16 -1.18 11.96 8.06
N ASP A 17 -1.06 13.24 7.75
CA ASP A 17 -1.67 13.88 6.58
C ASP A 17 -1.26 13.21 5.26
N LYS A 18 0.05 12.92 5.12
CA LYS A 18 0.56 12.25 3.92
C LYS A 18 0.01 10.82 3.79
N ALA A 19 -0.09 10.10 4.92
CA ALA A 19 -0.65 8.75 4.95
C ALA A 19 -2.11 8.72 4.53
N ILE A 20 -2.91 9.70 4.98
CA ILE A 20 -4.32 9.87 4.59
C ILE A 20 -4.41 10.10 3.09
N LYS A 21 -3.71 11.10 2.55
CA LYS A 21 -3.71 11.42 1.11
C LYS A 21 -3.31 10.24 0.24
N VAL A 22 -2.29 9.47 0.64
CA VAL A 22 -1.85 8.28 -0.09
C VAL A 22 -2.92 7.19 -0.05
N ASN A 23 -3.58 6.98 1.09
CA ASN A 23 -4.65 5.99 1.19
C ASN A 23 -5.88 6.41 0.36
N GLU A 24 -6.27 7.67 0.39
CA GLU A 24 -7.35 8.21 -0.46
C GLU A 24 -7.04 7.99 -1.95
N ALA A 25 -5.84 8.33 -2.41
CA ALA A 25 -5.41 8.10 -3.78
C ALA A 25 -5.42 6.60 -4.16
N PHE A 26 -5.03 5.73 -3.22
CA PHE A 26 -5.12 4.28 -3.39
C PHE A 26 -6.58 3.81 -3.59
N GLN A 27 -7.52 4.29 -2.77
CA GLN A 27 -8.94 3.94 -2.92
C GLN A 27 -9.51 4.45 -4.25
N ILE A 28 -9.17 5.67 -4.65
CA ILE A 28 -9.57 6.22 -5.95
C ILE A 28 -9.03 5.39 -7.11
N SER A 29 -7.77 4.96 -7.05
CA SER A 29 -7.16 4.11 -8.07
C SER A 29 -7.90 2.77 -8.21
N ARG A 30 -8.25 2.13 -7.10
CA ARG A 30 -9.03 0.88 -7.12
C ARG A 30 -10.42 1.07 -7.75
N GLN A 31 -11.11 2.16 -7.41
CA GLN A 31 -12.41 2.49 -7.99
C GLN A 31 -12.27 2.75 -9.50
N PHE A 32 -11.24 3.48 -9.91
CA PHE A 32 -10.97 3.75 -11.32
C PHE A 32 -10.76 2.45 -12.12
N TRP A 33 -9.93 1.54 -11.63
CA TRP A 33 -9.72 0.26 -12.33
C TRP A 33 -10.97 -0.61 -12.36
N ALA A 34 -11.72 -0.67 -11.26
CA ALA A 34 -13.00 -1.37 -11.25
C ALA A 34 -14.01 -0.78 -12.28
N TYR A 35 -14.04 0.56 -12.40
CA TYR A 35 -14.81 1.24 -13.42
C TYR A 35 -14.37 0.88 -14.84
N GLN A 36 -13.05 0.83 -15.12
CA GLN A 36 -12.52 0.45 -16.42
C GLN A 36 -12.89 -1.00 -16.79
N VAL A 37 -12.83 -1.92 -15.83
CA VAL A 37 -13.26 -3.31 -16.02
C VAL A 37 -14.77 -3.37 -16.33
N ASN A 38 -15.59 -2.66 -15.56
CA ASN A 38 -17.05 -2.65 -15.76
C ASN A 38 -17.46 -2.07 -17.12
N ASN A 39 -16.66 -1.18 -17.69
CA ASN A 39 -16.90 -0.61 -19.03
C ASN A 39 -16.21 -1.37 -20.18
N GLY A 40 -15.61 -2.53 -19.92
CA GLY A 40 -14.97 -3.35 -20.93
C GLY A 40 -13.68 -2.76 -21.51
N VAL A 41 -13.10 -1.74 -20.88
CA VAL A 41 -11.80 -1.14 -21.25
C VAL A 41 -10.66 -2.04 -20.78
N MET A 42 -10.82 -2.62 -19.62
CA MET A 42 -9.92 -3.63 -19.04
C MET A 42 -10.70 -4.91 -18.72
N HIS A 43 -10.02 -6.04 -18.68
CA HIS A 43 -10.60 -7.34 -18.40
C HIS A 43 -9.66 -8.15 -17.51
N ASP A 44 -10.15 -9.27 -16.97
CA ASP A 44 -9.38 -10.16 -16.10
C ASP A 44 -8.63 -9.40 -14.98
N PRO A 45 -9.35 -8.82 -14.00
CA PRO A 45 -8.74 -8.00 -12.95
C PRO A 45 -7.65 -8.73 -12.17
N GLU A 46 -7.73 -10.05 -12.00
CA GLU A 46 -6.71 -10.84 -11.30
C GLU A 46 -5.36 -10.88 -12.03
N SER A 47 -5.34 -10.55 -13.32
CA SER A 47 -4.09 -10.44 -14.09
C SER A 47 -3.26 -9.22 -13.73
N PHE A 48 -3.87 -8.17 -13.18
CA PHE A 48 -3.18 -6.91 -12.88
C PHE A 48 -3.30 -6.43 -11.44
N ILE A 49 -4.26 -6.90 -10.63
CA ILE A 49 -4.39 -6.51 -9.23
C ILE A 49 -4.73 -7.73 -8.36
N ARG A 50 -3.96 -7.93 -7.29
CA ARG A 50 -4.17 -9.01 -6.32
C ARG A 50 -4.15 -8.46 -4.91
N SER A 51 -5.00 -9.00 -4.05
CA SER A 51 -4.95 -8.69 -2.62
C SER A 51 -3.72 -9.32 -1.98
N VAL A 52 -2.98 -8.53 -1.23
CA VAL A 52 -1.83 -8.98 -0.42
C VAL A 52 -1.91 -8.34 0.96
N ASN A 53 -1.43 -9.04 1.97
CA ASN A 53 -1.30 -8.45 3.30
C ASN A 53 -0.21 -7.39 3.29
N HIS A 54 -0.53 -6.23 3.86
CA HIS A 54 0.44 -5.15 4.05
C HIS A 54 0.86 -5.10 5.50
N MET A 55 2.15 -5.09 5.77
CA MET A 55 2.71 -5.00 7.11
C MET A 55 3.75 -3.89 7.23
N SER A 56 3.84 -3.31 8.43
CA SER A 56 5.03 -2.58 8.88
C SER A 56 5.56 -3.30 10.11
N PHE A 57 6.86 -3.59 10.14
CA PHE A 57 7.53 -4.27 11.23
C PHE A 57 8.70 -3.44 11.74
N VAL A 58 8.84 -3.35 13.06
CA VAL A 58 9.92 -2.64 13.73
C VAL A 58 10.44 -3.41 14.93
N TRP A 59 11.64 -3.05 15.41
CA TRP A 59 12.24 -3.59 16.63
C TRP A 59 13.02 -2.53 17.41
N GLY A 60 13.19 -2.78 18.70
CA GLY A 60 13.84 -1.90 19.68
C GLY A 60 12.93 -0.80 20.19
N ASP A 61 13.19 -0.34 21.40
CA ASP A 61 12.32 0.54 22.21
C ASP A 61 11.83 1.77 21.46
N LYS A 62 12.76 2.49 20.82
CA LYS A 62 12.45 3.73 20.09
C LYS A 62 11.46 3.46 18.95
N ASN A 63 11.70 2.42 18.16
CA ASN A 63 10.89 2.13 16.97
C ASN A 63 9.53 1.54 17.36
N VAL A 64 9.49 0.70 18.40
CA VAL A 64 8.23 0.16 18.94
C VAL A 64 7.36 1.29 19.48
N ASN A 65 7.92 2.21 20.26
CA ASN A 65 7.21 3.40 20.73
C ASN A 65 6.69 4.27 19.57
N PHE A 66 7.49 4.47 18.54
CA PHE A 66 7.07 5.20 17.35
C PHE A 66 5.89 4.50 16.65
N LEU A 67 5.97 3.19 16.41
CA LEU A 67 4.91 2.45 15.72
C LEU A 67 3.61 2.45 16.52
N ARG A 68 3.70 2.35 17.85
CA ARG A 68 2.55 2.42 18.76
C ARG A 68 1.83 3.78 18.67
N LYS A 69 2.58 4.89 18.73
CA LYS A 69 2.03 6.24 18.57
C LYS A 69 1.40 6.42 17.19
N ARG A 70 2.12 5.98 16.15
CA ARG A 70 1.65 6.03 14.76
C ARG A 70 0.31 5.27 14.59
N TYR A 71 0.22 4.06 15.11
CA TYR A 71 -1.00 3.28 15.07
C TYR A 71 -2.16 4.01 15.76
N ALA A 72 -1.94 4.51 16.98
CA ALA A 72 -2.95 5.25 17.73
C ALA A 72 -3.48 6.49 16.97
N GLU A 73 -2.61 7.23 16.28
CA GLU A 73 -3.03 8.37 15.47
C GLU A 73 -3.81 7.92 14.22
N LEU A 74 -3.32 6.92 13.50
CA LEU A 74 -4.00 6.41 12.31
C LEU A 74 -5.39 5.86 12.63
N GLN A 75 -5.58 5.18 13.76
CA GLN A 75 -6.88 4.64 14.20
C GLN A 75 -7.97 5.69 14.39
N LYS A 76 -7.63 6.97 14.53
CA LYS A 76 -8.61 8.07 14.59
C LYS A 76 -9.31 8.32 13.25
N HIS A 77 -8.77 7.76 12.14
CA HIS A 77 -9.31 7.93 10.81
C HIS A 77 -9.96 6.64 10.30
N SER A 78 -11.14 6.76 9.71
CA SER A 78 -11.92 5.62 9.21
C SER A 78 -11.16 4.75 8.20
N LEU A 79 -10.26 5.35 7.43
CA LEU A 79 -9.41 4.67 6.42
C LEU A 79 -8.47 3.60 7.02
N PHE A 80 -8.19 3.66 8.32
CA PHE A 80 -7.21 2.78 8.98
C PHE A 80 -7.81 1.92 10.10
N GLN A 81 -9.12 1.97 10.31
CA GLN A 81 -9.77 1.22 11.39
C GLN A 81 -9.66 -0.30 11.26
N SER A 82 -9.45 -0.82 10.04
CA SER A 82 -9.22 -2.24 9.79
C SER A 82 -7.75 -2.68 9.92
N MET A 83 -6.87 -1.78 10.36
CA MET A 83 -5.48 -2.11 10.61
C MET A 83 -5.34 -2.72 12.00
N ASP A 84 -4.64 -3.85 12.09
CA ASP A 84 -4.26 -4.48 13.34
C ASP A 84 -2.88 -3.99 13.81
N TYR A 85 -2.64 -4.12 15.12
CA TYR A 85 -1.35 -3.84 15.75
C TYR A 85 -1.05 -4.89 16.80
N SER A 86 0.21 -5.33 16.86
CA SER A 86 0.68 -6.23 17.90
C SER A 86 2.12 -5.96 18.29
N GLU A 87 2.43 -6.18 19.56
CA GLU A 87 3.78 -6.30 20.13
C GLU A 87 4.07 -7.73 20.56
N ASP A 88 3.12 -8.64 20.41
CA ASP A 88 3.28 -10.05 20.73
C ASP A 88 4.00 -10.78 19.58
N PRO A 89 5.21 -11.32 19.82
CA PRO A 89 5.93 -12.11 18.80
C PRO A 89 5.12 -13.29 18.26
N ALA A 90 4.26 -13.93 19.09
CA ALA A 90 3.45 -15.06 18.66
C ALA A 90 2.41 -14.61 17.61
N GLN A 91 1.71 -13.51 17.87
CA GLN A 91 0.77 -12.94 16.91
C GLN A 91 1.46 -12.45 15.62
N ILE A 92 2.65 -11.84 15.73
CA ILE A 92 3.43 -11.39 14.57
C ILE A 92 3.90 -12.60 13.74
N ALA A 93 4.25 -13.71 14.39
CA ALA A 93 4.63 -14.95 13.71
C ALA A 93 3.46 -15.57 12.94
N GLU A 94 2.20 -15.46 13.42
CA GLU A 94 1.02 -15.87 12.64
C GLU A 94 0.85 -15.07 11.36
N TRP A 95 1.16 -13.77 11.38
CA TRP A 95 1.09 -12.92 10.19
C TRP A 95 2.27 -13.14 9.23
N ALA A 96 3.49 -13.30 9.77
CA ALA A 96 4.70 -13.47 9.00
C ALA A 96 5.78 -14.19 9.82
N PRO A 97 5.86 -15.54 9.78
CA PRO A 97 6.75 -16.35 10.63
C PRO A 97 8.23 -15.94 10.55
N LEU A 98 8.71 -15.65 9.35
CA LEU A 98 10.12 -15.27 9.11
C LEU A 98 10.55 -13.96 9.77
N LEU A 99 9.62 -13.13 10.23
CA LEU A 99 9.95 -11.91 10.98
C LEU A 99 10.41 -12.22 12.41
N ILE A 100 10.03 -13.37 12.95
CA ILE A 100 10.30 -13.75 14.34
C ILE A 100 11.34 -14.89 14.43
N GLU A 101 11.37 -15.76 13.44
CA GLU A 101 12.30 -16.90 13.43
C GLU A 101 13.76 -16.43 13.58
N GLY A 102 14.47 -17.03 14.55
CA GLY A 102 15.88 -16.74 14.83
C GLY A 102 16.15 -15.42 15.55
N ARG A 103 15.12 -14.69 16.02
CA ARG A 103 15.30 -13.46 16.81
C ARG A 103 15.61 -13.77 18.27
N ASP A 104 16.30 -12.80 18.91
CA ASP A 104 16.43 -12.77 20.37
C ASP A 104 15.03 -12.60 20.98
N PRO A 105 14.58 -13.54 21.83
CA PRO A 105 13.25 -13.48 22.47
C PRO A 105 13.09 -12.26 23.40
N ASN A 106 14.17 -11.60 23.83
CA ASN A 106 14.12 -10.41 24.65
C ASN A 106 14.07 -9.11 23.81
N GLN A 107 14.22 -9.20 22.49
CA GLN A 107 14.12 -8.03 21.63
C GLN A 107 12.69 -7.57 21.50
N LEU A 108 12.41 -6.33 21.89
CA LEU A 108 11.09 -5.72 21.65
C LEU A 108 10.82 -5.60 20.16
N VAL A 109 9.66 -6.03 19.75
CA VAL A 109 9.15 -5.98 18.37
C VAL A 109 7.74 -5.40 18.35
N ALA A 110 7.36 -4.82 17.22
CA ALA A 110 5.98 -4.47 16.96
C ALA A 110 5.69 -4.53 15.46
N ALA A 111 4.44 -4.83 15.13
CA ALA A 111 3.96 -4.82 13.75
C ALA A 111 2.57 -4.20 13.64
N THR A 112 2.31 -3.59 12.47
CA THR A 112 0.95 -3.34 11.99
C THR A 112 0.65 -4.27 10.83
N HIS A 113 -0.59 -4.73 10.73
CA HIS A 113 -1.05 -5.62 9.69
C HIS A 113 -2.34 -5.09 9.07
N SER A 114 -2.50 -5.23 7.76
CA SER A 114 -3.71 -4.85 7.03
C SER A 114 -3.93 -5.80 5.87
N VAL A 115 -5.15 -6.33 5.77
CA VAL A 115 -5.56 -7.26 4.70
C VAL A 115 -5.93 -6.56 3.38
N ILE A 116 -5.99 -5.22 3.38
CA ILE A 116 -6.44 -4.44 2.20
C ILE A 116 -5.30 -4.00 1.27
N GLY A 117 -4.08 -4.47 1.51
CA GLY A 117 -2.96 -4.24 0.59
C GLY A 117 -3.21 -4.85 -0.78
N THR A 118 -2.53 -4.32 -1.79
CA THR A 118 -2.61 -4.84 -3.16
C THR A 118 -1.23 -4.89 -3.79
N ASP A 119 -1.00 -5.94 -4.56
CA ASP A 119 0.07 -6.02 -5.55
C ASP A 119 -0.48 -5.69 -6.92
N VAL A 120 0.23 -4.85 -7.68
CA VAL A 120 -0.27 -4.29 -8.95
C VAL A 120 0.74 -4.54 -10.07
N ASN A 121 0.31 -5.23 -11.13
CA ASN A 121 1.06 -5.40 -12.36
C ASN A 121 0.80 -4.21 -13.30
N PHE A 122 1.59 -3.14 -13.15
CA PHE A 122 1.47 -1.95 -13.99
C PHE A 122 1.76 -2.22 -15.48
N GLY A 123 2.59 -3.22 -15.80
CA GLY A 123 2.84 -3.64 -17.17
C GLY A 123 1.56 -4.18 -17.82
N GLU A 124 0.81 -5.00 -17.11
CA GLU A 124 -0.46 -5.54 -17.59
C GLU A 124 -1.54 -4.46 -17.70
N ILE A 125 -1.64 -3.54 -16.74
CA ILE A 125 -2.52 -2.37 -16.85
C ILE A 125 -2.22 -1.59 -18.12
N THR A 126 -0.94 -1.24 -18.33
CA THR A 126 -0.51 -0.49 -19.52
C THR A 126 -0.85 -1.24 -20.81
N ARG A 127 -0.58 -2.54 -20.86
CA ARG A 127 -0.88 -3.38 -22.02
C ARG A 127 -2.37 -3.35 -22.38
N GLN A 128 -3.25 -3.54 -21.40
CA GLN A 128 -4.70 -3.56 -21.63
C GLN A 128 -5.23 -2.17 -22.03
N LEU A 129 -4.78 -1.10 -21.40
CA LEU A 129 -5.16 0.26 -21.79
C LEU A 129 -4.73 0.61 -23.21
N VAL A 130 -3.48 0.29 -23.58
CA VAL A 130 -2.99 0.49 -24.95
C VAL A 130 -3.78 -0.34 -25.96
N GLN A 131 -4.05 -1.61 -25.64
CA GLN A 131 -4.85 -2.48 -26.48
C GLN A 131 -6.25 -1.91 -26.73
N ASN A 132 -6.90 -1.34 -25.69
CA ASN A 132 -8.18 -0.67 -25.87
C ASN A 132 -8.06 0.59 -26.73
N LEU A 133 -6.99 1.40 -26.54
CA LEU A 133 -6.77 2.60 -27.32
C LEU A 133 -6.54 2.30 -28.79
N THR A 134 -5.84 1.21 -29.15
CA THR A 134 -5.60 0.82 -30.54
C THR A 134 -6.86 0.43 -31.30
N THR A 135 -8.00 0.23 -30.61
CA THR A 135 -9.31 0.06 -31.27
C THR A 135 -9.98 1.38 -31.68
N LYS A 136 -9.36 2.53 -31.40
CA LYS A 136 -9.93 3.86 -31.68
C LYS A 136 -9.30 4.46 -32.93
N ASP A 137 -10.12 4.97 -33.83
CA ASP A 137 -9.68 5.53 -35.11
C ASP A 137 -8.74 6.76 -34.96
N ASN A 138 -8.82 7.44 -33.82
CA ASN A 138 -8.02 8.65 -33.53
C ASN A 138 -6.80 8.39 -32.67
N PHE A 139 -6.35 7.13 -32.53
CA PHE A 139 -5.19 6.75 -31.74
C PHE A 139 -4.09 6.17 -32.63
N ASP A 140 -2.88 6.67 -32.52
CA ASP A 140 -1.67 6.14 -33.16
C ASP A 140 -0.59 5.84 -32.10
N LEU A 141 -0.11 4.60 -32.06
CA LEU A 141 0.92 4.15 -31.14
C LEU A 141 2.29 4.24 -31.80
N GLN A 142 3.11 5.17 -31.34
CA GLN A 142 4.51 5.30 -31.80
C GLN A 142 5.47 4.81 -30.72
N LEU A 143 6.07 3.64 -30.94
CA LEU A 143 7.11 3.07 -30.07
C LEU A 143 8.49 3.62 -30.43
N SER A 144 9.42 3.56 -29.48
CA SER A 144 10.82 4.01 -29.65
C SER A 144 10.95 5.47 -30.09
N SER A 145 9.98 6.30 -29.73
CA SER A 145 9.91 7.72 -30.06
C SER A 145 10.12 8.58 -28.83
N GLU A 146 10.85 9.69 -28.98
CA GLU A 146 11.07 10.69 -27.93
C GLU A 146 10.26 11.95 -28.24
N GLY A 147 9.41 12.37 -27.27
CA GLY A 147 8.72 13.66 -27.37
C GLY A 147 9.70 14.82 -27.16
N ARG A 148 9.93 15.63 -28.17
CA ARG A 148 10.76 16.84 -28.11
C ARG A 148 9.89 18.07 -28.19
N GLY A 149 9.69 18.70 -27.03
CA GLY A 149 9.15 20.05 -26.82
C GLY A 149 7.84 20.38 -27.55
N LEU A 150 6.87 20.81 -26.76
CA LEU A 150 5.76 21.66 -27.26
C LEU A 150 6.15 23.12 -27.13
#